data_ee5d434fdbed801ef8c43b1951f0f0d3
#
_entry.id   ee5d434fdbed801ef8c43b1951f0f0d3
#
_cell.length_a   1.000
_cell.length_b   1.000
_cell.length_c   1.000
_cell.angle_alpha   90.00
_cell.angle_beta   90.00
_cell.angle_gamma   90.00
#
_symmetry.space_group_name_H-M   'P 1'
#
loop_
_entity.id
_entity.type
_entity.pdbx_description
1 polymer ?
#
loop_
_entity_poly.entity_id
_entity_poly.type
_entity_poly.pdbx_seq_one_letter_code
_entity_poly.pdbx_strand_id
1 'polypeptide(L)'
;MSQAPATSTNSVNSHIETTPGTCGGKPRIAGHRIRVQDVVLWTEEGRSPDEIVADFPQLSLGDVFAALTYYHDHRNQIDQDIREDIEFFEQMKAKSGPGLLDQSLAKTLNGGNPLSS
;
A
#
# COMPACT_ATOMS: atom_id res chain seq x y z
N MET A 1 4.89 18.21 31.68
CA MET A 1 4.87 17.94 31.16
C MET A 1 5.12 17.31 30.31
N SER A 2 5.43 17.26 30.08
CA SER A 2 6.08 16.73 29.25
C SER A 2 5.51 15.71 28.45
N GLN A 3 4.80 14.93 28.71
CA GLN A 3 4.24 13.99 27.94
C GLN A 3 3.35 14.50 26.91
N ALA A 4 2.87 15.62 27.15
CA ALA A 4 2.04 16.24 26.17
C ALA A 4 2.73 16.39 24.84
N PRO A 5 3.98 16.75 24.81
CA PRO A 5 4.66 16.86 23.53
C PRO A 5 4.66 15.56 22.77
N ALA A 6 4.92 14.50 23.46
CA ALA A 6 4.95 13.23 22.78
C ALA A 6 3.60 12.91 22.20
N THR A 7 2.58 13.21 22.94
CA THR A 7 1.24 12.92 22.48
C THR A 7 0.90 13.70 21.23
N SER A 8 1.22 14.97 21.23
CA SER A 8 0.85 15.78 20.10
C SER A 8 1.63 15.42 18.87
N THR A 9 2.88 15.02 19.01
CA THR A 9 3.66 14.68 17.84
C THR A 9 3.25 13.36 17.25
N ASN A 10 2.45 12.59 17.96
CA ASN A 10 2.11 11.27 17.49
C ASN A 10 0.75 11.19 16.82
N SER A 11 0.12 12.31 16.52
CA SER A 11 -1.19 12.23 15.93
C SER A 11 -1.14 11.54 14.57
N VAL A 12 -0.15 11.87 13.73
CA VAL A 12 0.02 11.17 12.47
C VAL A 12 0.68 9.82 12.72
N ASN A 13 1.65 9.79 13.60
CA ASN A 13 2.38 8.55 13.86
C ASN A 13 1.51 7.47 14.48
N SER A 14 0.43 7.86 15.17
CA SER A 14 -0.44 6.86 15.76
C SER A 14 -1.24 6.13 14.69
N HIS A 15 -1.33 6.66 13.49
CA HIS A 15 -2.01 6.00 12.38
C HIS A 15 -1.07 5.11 11.59
N ILE A 16 0.24 5.30 11.72
CA ILE A 16 1.22 4.59 10.91
C ILE A 16 2.16 3.84 11.84
N GLU A 17 2.40 2.58 11.52
CA GLU A 17 3.35 1.81 12.32
C GLU A 17 4.14 0.88 11.42
N THR A 18 5.32 0.49 11.89
CA THR A 18 6.13 -0.51 11.22
C THR A 18 6.39 -1.60 12.23
N THR A 19 6.17 -2.83 11.81
CA THR A 19 6.36 -3.97 12.70
C THR A 19 7.16 -5.02 11.94
N PRO A 20 8.33 -5.40 12.45
CA PRO A 20 9.11 -6.44 11.80
C PRO A 20 8.25 -7.69 11.62
N GLY A 21 8.29 -8.25 10.44
CA GLY A 21 7.52 -9.45 10.15
C GLY A 21 6.10 -9.21 9.70
N THR A 22 5.62 -7.98 9.77
CA THR A 22 4.29 -7.64 9.27
C THR A 22 4.46 -6.75 8.06
N CYS A 23 3.86 -7.15 6.95
CA CYS A 23 3.98 -6.42 5.69
C CYS A 23 5.44 -6.16 5.33
N GLY A 24 6.31 -7.12 5.65
CA GLY A 24 7.72 -6.99 5.33
C GLY A 24 8.43 -5.89 6.10
N GLY A 25 7.86 -5.44 7.20
CA GLY A 25 8.43 -4.34 7.96
C GLY A 25 8.20 -2.97 7.35
N LYS A 26 7.36 -2.89 6.34
CA LYS A 26 7.08 -1.62 5.67
C LYS A 26 6.08 -0.81 6.47
N PRO A 27 6.11 0.53 6.37
CA PRO A 27 5.12 1.36 7.04
C PRO A 27 3.71 1.00 6.59
N ARG A 28 2.82 0.86 7.54
CA ARG A 28 1.45 0.47 7.26
C ARG A 28 0.50 1.22 8.16
N ILE A 29 -0.75 1.21 7.80
CA ILE A 29 -1.77 1.82 8.64
C ILE A 29 -1.94 0.95 9.88
N ALA A 30 -1.91 1.59 11.03
CA ALA A 30 -1.94 0.89 12.31
C ALA A 30 -3.16 -0.02 12.40
N GLY A 31 -2.93 -1.26 12.78
CA GLY A 31 -4.00 -2.21 12.91
C GLY A 31 -4.44 -2.88 11.63
N HIS A 32 -3.83 -2.53 10.51
CA HIS A 32 -4.21 -3.07 9.22
C HIS A 32 -2.99 -3.53 8.46
N ARG A 33 -3.21 -4.31 7.41
CA ARG A 33 -2.13 -4.72 6.53
C ARG A 33 -2.02 -3.85 5.30
N ILE A 34 -2.72 -2.73 5.29
CA ILE A 34 -2.67 -1.78 4.21
C ILE A 34 -1.46 -0.88 4.45
N ARG A 35 -0.52 -0.90 3.52
CA ARG A 35 0.73 -0.16 3.65
C ARG A 35 0.57 1.25 3.15
N VAL A 36 1.46 2.14 3.61
CA VAL A 36 1.48 3.50 3.10
C VAL A 36 1.62 3.48 1.58
N GLN A 37 2.51 2.64 1.06
CA GLN A 37 2.72 2.56 -0.38
C GLN A 37 1.46 2.14 -1.14
N ASP A 38 0.60 1.34 -0.52
CA ASP A 38 -0.64 0.94 -1.16
C ASP A 38 -1.55 2.15 -1.34
N VAL A 39 -1.66 2.98 -0.32
CA VAL A 39 -2.48 4.19 -0.39
C VAL A 39 -1.92 5.13 -1.45
N VAL A 40 -0.61 5.28 -1.50
CA VAL A 40 0.02 6.14 -2.49
C VAL A 40 -0.32 5.67 -3.91
N LEU A 41 -0.22 4.38 -4.15
CA LEU A 41 -0.51 3.84 -5.47
C LEU A 41 -1.96 4.05 -5.86
N TRP A 42 -2.86 3.89 -4.92
CA TRP A 42 -4.28 4.13 -5.21
C TRP A 42 -4.55 5.58 -5.59
N THR A 43 -3.91 6.51 -4.87
CA THR A 43 -4.07 7.92 -5.21
C THR A 43 -3.47 8.23 -6.57
N GLU A 44 -2.36 7.59 -6.92
CA GLU A 44 -1.78 7.80 -8.24
C GLU A 44 -2.64 7.21 -9.34
N GLU A 45 -3.47 6.25 -9.00
CA GLU A 45 -4.44 5.72 -9.95
C GLU A 45 -5.66 6.61 -10.11
N GLY A 46 -5.73 7.68 -9.34
CA GLY A 46 -6.81 8.62 -9.46
C GLY A 46 -7.87 8.51 -8.37
N ARG A 47 -7.68 7.66 -7.40
CA ARG A 47 -8.65 7.52 -6.32
C ARG A 47 -8.50 8.64 -5.32
N SER A 48 -9.62 9.22 -4.93
CA SER A 48 -9.62 10.22 -3.87
C SER A 48 -9.61 9.51 -2.51
N PRO A 49 -9.25 10.23 -1.44
CA PRO A 49 -9.34 9.64 -0.11
C PRO A 49 -10.75 9.14 0.22
N ASP A 50 -11.78 9.84 -0.20
CA ASP A 50 -13.15 9.40 0.03
C ASP A 50 -13.43 8.08 -0.67
N GLU A 51 -12.92 7.94 -1.88
CA GLU A 51 -13.10 6.70 -2.63
C GLU A 51 -12.36 5.55 -1.99
N ILE A 52 -11.18 5.81 -1.46
CA ILE A 52 -10.42 4.77 -0.78
C ILE A 52 -11.19 4.28 0.44
N VAL A 53 -11.73 5.20 1.23
CA VAL A 53 -12.49 4.80 2.41
C VAL A 53 -13.77 4.07 2.02
N ALA A 54 -14.39 4.45 0.91
CA ALA A 54 -15.56 3.73 0.44
C ALA A 54 -15.23 2.29 0.08
N ASP A 55 -14.06 2.08 -0.51
CA ASP A 55 -13.62 0.73 -0.87
C ASP A 55 -13.12 -0.05 0.34
N PHE A 56 -12.58 0.64 1.32
CA PHE A 56 -12.01 0.00 2.51
C PHE A 56 -12.63 0.65 3.75
N PRO A 57 -13.86 0.28 4.07
CA PRO A 57 -14.57 0.96 5.17
C PRO A 57 -13.94 0.80 6.54
N GLN A 58 -13.00 -0.14 6.69
CA GLN A 58 -12.27 -0.26 7.94
C GLN A 58 -11.28 0.87 8.15
N LEU A 59 -10.99 1.64 7.10
CA LEU A 59 -10.10 2.78 7.21
C LEU A 59 -10.89 4.05 7.46
N SER A 60 -10.29 4.97 8.21
CA SER A 60 -10.87 6.31 8.35
C SER A 60 -10.18 7.26 7.38
N LEU A 61 -10.80 8.39 7.15
CA LEU A 61 -10.15 9.43 6.36
C LEU A 61 -8.84 9.85 7.01
N GLY A 62 -8.82 9.88 8.35
CA GLY A 62 -7.58 10.19 9.05
C GLY A 62 -6.47 9.23 8.73
N ASP A 63 -6.82 7.94 8.61
CA ASP A 63 -5.84 6.94 8.23
C ASP A 63 -5.26 7.22 6.86
N VAL A 64 -6.12 7.55 5.90
CA VAL A 64 -5.67 7.80 4.54
C VAL A 64 -4.81 9.05 4.47
N PHE A 65 -5.25 10.13 5.10
CA PHE A 65 -4.47 11.35 5.10
C PHE A 65 -3.15 11.19 5.85
N ALA A 66 -3.14 10.41 6.93
CA ALA A 66 -1.91 10.15 7.64
C ALA A 66 -0.91 9.39 6.76
N ALA A 67 -1.42 8.44 5.99
CA ALA A 67 -0.55 7.70 5.06
C ALA A 67 0.04 8.63 4.01
N LEU A 68 -0.76 9.53 3.48
CA LEU A 68 -0.27 10.47 2.48
C LEU A 68 0.72 11.46 3.09
N THR A 69 0.47 11.89 4.32
CA THR A 69 1.41 12.76 5.02
C THR A 69 2.73 12.03 5.23
N TYR A 70 2.65 10.80 5.69
CA TYR A 70 3.85 10.00 5.89
C TYR A 70 4.63 9.87 4.59
N TYR A 71 3.94 9.63 3.49
CA TYR A 71 4.59 9.53 2.20
C TYR A 71 5.36 10.81 1.87
N HIS A 72 4.71 11.96 2.03
CA HIS A 72 5.38 13.21 1.69
C HIS A 72 6.57 13.51 2.58
N ASP A 73 6.53 13.02 3.81
CA ASP A 73 7.67 13.18 4.72
C ASP A 73 8.77 12.16 4.47
N HIS A 74 8.45 11.06 3.78
CA HIS A 74 9.40 9.97 3.57
C HIS A 74 9.38 9.50 2.12
N ARG A 75 9.36 10.45 1.20
CA ARG A 75 9.17 10.12 -0.21
C ARG A 75 10.21 9.14 -0.73
N ASN A 76 11.47 9.39 -0.42
CA ASN A 76 12.53 8.53 -0.95
C ASN A 76 12.35 7.10 -0.44
N GLN A 77 12.00 6.97 0.81
CA GLN A 77 11.80 5.64 1.39
C GLN A 77 10.63 4.92 0.73
N ILE A 78 9.50 5.60 0.63
CA ILE A 78 8.31 4.96 0.08
C ILE A 78 8.46 4.68 -1.42
N ASP A 79 9.07 5.60 -2.15
CA ASP A 79 9.34 5.37 -3.56
C ASP A 79 10.27 4.17 -3.74
N GLN A 80 11.24 4.02 -2.85
CA GLN A 80 12.12 2.87 -2.88
C GLN A 80 11.34 1.59 -2.59
N ASP A 81 10.45 1.63 -1.60
CA ASP A 81 9.63 0.46 -1.27
C ASP A 81 8.80 0.03 -2.46
N ILE A 82 8.23 1.00 -3.17
CA ILE A 82 7.43 0.70 -4.35
C ILE A 82 8.29 0.06 -5.43
N ARG A 83 9.47 0.62 -5.67
CA ARG A 83 10.37 0.06 -6.68
C ARG A 83 10.79 -1.36 -6.32
N GLU A 84 11.08 -1.60 -5.06
CA GLU A 84 11.47 -2.93 -4.63
C GLU A 84 10.36 -3.95 -4.82
N ASP A 85 9.13 -3.54 -4.56
CA ASP A 85 8.00 -4.43 -4.79
C ASP A 85 7.86 -4.75 -6.27
N ILE A 86 8.00 -3.77 -7.12
CA ILE A 86 7.90 -3.97 -8.56
C ILE A 86 9.01 -4.91 -9.01
N GLU A 87 10.24 -4.67 -8.56
CA GLU A 87 11.36 -5.51 -8.93
C GLU A 87 11.18 -6.94 -8.44
N PHE A 88 10.70 -7.07 -7.22
CA PHE A 88 10.47 -8.39 -6.67
C PHE A 88 9.43 -9.15 -7.50
N PHE A 89 8.35 -8.47 -7.85
CA PHE A 89 7.30 -9.07 -8.66
C PHE A 89 7.84 -9.49 -10.02
N GLU A 90 8.66 -8.62 -10.63
CA GLU A 90 9.25 -8.93 -11.92
C GLU A 90 10.17 -10.15 -11.84
N GLN A 91 10.95 -10.24 -10.76
CA GLN A 91 11.82 -11.37 -10.56
C GLN A 91 11.03 -12.65 -10.37
N MET A 92 9.96 -12.58 -9.59
CA MET A 92 9.14 -13.76 -9.38
C MET A 92 8.51 -14.21 -10.67
N LYS A 93 8.05 -13.25 -11.47
CA LYS A 93 7.46 -13.56 -12.75
C LYS A 93 8.48 -14.21 -13.67
N ALA A 94 9.70 -13.69 -13.71
CA ALA A 94 10.74 -14.23 -14.54
C ALA A 94 11.10 -15.65 -14.11
N LYS A 95 11.18 -15.89 -12.81
CA LYS A 95 11.52 -17.21 -12.30
C LYS A 95 10.46 -18.23 -12.59
N SER A 96 9.21 -17.80 -12.48
CA SER A 96 8.11 -18.71 -12.79
C SER A 96 7.95 -18.94 -14.27
N GLY A 97 8.58 -18.06 -15.07
CA GLY A 97 8.43 -18.11 -16.50
C GLY A 97 6.99 -17.82 -16.88
N PRO A 98 6.63 -18.12 -18.09
CA PRO A 98 5.25 -17.90 -18.51
C PRO A 98 4.30 -18.98 -18.01
N GLY A 99 4.68 -19.71 -17.01
CA GLY A 99 3.89 -20.82 -16.55
C GLY A 99 2.73 -20.40 -15.69
N LEU A 100 2.98 -20.45 -14.39
CA LEU A 100 1.89 -20.30 -13.46
C LEU A 100 1.34 -18.91 -13.38
N LEU A 101 2.21 -17.95 -13.21
CA LEU A 101 1.75 -16.59 -13.00
C LEU A 101 1.06 -16.03 -14.22
N ASP A 102 1.67 -16.23 -15.37
CA ASP A 102 1.09 -15.72 -16.61
C ASP A 102 -0.22 -16.41 -16.92
N GLN A 103 -0.30 -17.69 -16.66
CA GLN A 103 -1.53 -18.41 -16.89
C GLN A 103 -2.62 -17.92 -15.96
N SER A 104 -2.29 -17.71 -14.72
CA SER A 104 -3.24 -17.20 -13.77
C SER A 104 -3.76 -15.84 -14.17
N LEU A 105 -2.86 -14.98 -14.57
CA LEU A 105 -3.21 -13.64 -14.97
C LEU A 105 -4.05 -13.66 -16.24
N ALA A 106 -3.62 -14.45 -17.22
CA ALA A 106 -4.36 -14.57 -18.46
C ALA A 106 -5.75 -15.10 -18.20
N LYS A 107 -5.88 -16.05 -17.33
CA LYS A 107 -7.16 -16.58 -16.99
C LYS A 107 -8.05 -15.55 -16.35
N THR A 108 -7.50 -14.76 -15.45
CA THR A 108 -8.28 -13.71 -14.81
C THR A 108 -8.74 -12.67 -15.82
N LEU A 109 -7.84 -12.24 -16.66
CA LEU A 109 -8.17 -11.21 -17.63
C LEU A 109 -9.05 -11.74 -18.73
N ASN A 110 -8.73 -12.90 -19.26
CA ASN A 110 -9.46 -13.45 -20.38
C ASN A 110 -10.72 -14.15 -19.96
N GLY A 111 -10.68 -14.82 -18.84
CA GLY A 111 -11.85 -15.50 -18.36
C GLY A 111 -12.94 -14.54 -17.99
N GLY A 112 -12.57 -13.42 -17.46
CA GLY A 112 -13.53 -12.39 -17.12
C GLY A 112 -13.73 -11.40 -18.24
N ASN A 113 -13.02 -11.57 -19.32
CA ASN A 113 -13.06 -10.63 -20.42
C ASN A 113 -13.57 -11.33 -21.67
N PRO A 114 -14.70 -10.92 -22.18
CA PRO A 114 -15.25 -11.58 -23.36
C PRO A 114 -14.37 -11.46 -24.59
N LEU A 115 -13.39 -10.59 -24.54
CA LEU A 115 -12.49 -10.49 -25.66
C LEU A 115 -11.74 -11.76 -25.92
N SER A 116 -11.56 -12.53 -24.88
CA SER A 116 -10.83 -13.75 -25.04
C SER A 116 -11.59 -14.77 -25.85
N SER A 117 -12.86 -14.57 -25.97
CA SER A 117 -13.66 -15.51 -26.74
C SER A 117 -13.77 -15.11 -28.21
#